data_399c61e762063f6b4d4376844df99350
#
_entry.id   399c61e762063f6b4d4376844df99350
#
_cell.length_a   1.000
_cell.length_b   1.000
_cell.length_c   1.000
_cell.angle_alpha   90.00
_cell.angle_beta   90.00
_cell.angle_gamma   90.00
#
_symmetry.space_group_name_H-M   'P 1'
#
loop_
_entity.id
_entity.type
_entity.pdbx_description
1 polymer ?
#
loop_
_entity_poly.entity_id
_entity_poly.type
_entity_poly.pdbx_seq_one_letter_code
_entity_poly.pdbx_strand_id
1 'polypeptide(L)'
;MSVKRKMFTSLTAALFLAALFVSGDIAEAAKARLAFSGGPDGGTFQYFSNAISSRLSRTQPDMDVSNMASAGSVENLRRVNSGDADFGVVYAGDLYLGLNGQLTNDPREYKNVYSMAYLYGAPAHLIVLDGRGINSVQDLAGKRVAVGPAGSGAAASAQRYFTAVGLWDKFTPEFIGYSQGASALGDRLIDAMWVFAGFPNSSIIQAAASNRIKILDLVDAGQEAGFFANNPYYTEVAIPAGTYQGVDKDTATFQDSTIWVAGKHVKDDHVYRALDNIFSDEGLAFMVSVTTTARSMKTSDGLRGIVTPVHKGAEKFWTEKGLSLTEAQKLK
;
A
#
# COMPACT_ATOMS: atom_id res chain seq x y z
N MET A 1 -95.43 -2.81 -28.61
CA MET A 1 -94.77 -2.39 -29.87
C MET A 1 -93.35 -2.06 -29.53
N SER A 2 -92.47 -2.97 -29.74
CA SER A 2 -91.61 -3.27 -30.86
C SER A 2 -90.32 -2.48 -30.77
N VAL A 3 -89.27 -3.09 -30.33
CA VAL A 3 -88.18 -3.76 -31.04
C VAL A 3 -87.16 -2.80 -31.71
N LYS A 4 -85.93 -2.98 -31.30
CA LYS A 4 -84.63 -2.78 -31.91
C LYS A 4 -83.72 -1.80 -31.24
N ARG A 5 -82.97 -2.32 -30.30
CA ARG A 5 -81.63 -1.82 -29.94
C ARG A 5 -80.71 -3.04 -29.74
N LYS A 6 -80.07 -3.41 -30.79
CA LYS A 6 -78.94 -4.37 -30.73
C LYS A 6 -77.76 -3.83 -31.55
N MET A 7 -76.62 -4.09 -31.02
CA MET A 7 -75.30 -4.04 -31.69
C MET A 7 -74.70 -2.66 -31.93
N PHE A 8 -73.97 -2.20 -30.95
CA PHE A 8 -72.71 -1.49 -31.11
C PHE A 8 -71.97 -1.46 -29.77
N THR A 9 -71.43 -2.63 -29.38
CA THR A 9 -70.46 -2.72 -28.23
C THR A 9 -69.66 -3.99 -28.37
N SER A 10 -68.67 -3.98 -29.26
CA SER A 10 -67.63 -5.00 -29.26
C SER A 10 -66.57 -4.73 -30.33
N LEU A 11 -65.90 -3.58 -30.25
CA LEU A 11 -64.64 -3.38 -31.02
C LEU A 11 -63.65 -2.37 -30.42
N THR A 12 -63.74 -2.08 -29.12
CA THR A 12 -62.79 -1.15 -28.45
C THR A 12 -62.08 -1.75 -27.26
N ALA A 13 -62.15 -3.07 -27.06
CA ALA A 13 -61.48 -3.76 -25.93
C ALA A 13 -60.21 -4.52 -26.32
N ALA A 14 -59.78 -4.52 -27.59
CA ALA A 14 -58.67 -5.32 -28.07
C ALA A 14 -57.37 -4.49 -28.37
N LEU A 15 -57.34 -3.18 -28.16
CA LEU A 15 -56.17 -2.33 -28.43
C LEU A 15 -55.49 -1.76 -27.17
N PHE A 16 -55.91 -2.15 -25.98
CA PHE A 16 -55.32 -1.68 -24.70
C PHE A 16 -54.47 -2.72 -23.96
N LEU A 17 -54.26 -3.93 -24.55
CA LEU A 17 -53.51 -4.99 -23.90
C LEU A 17 -52.12 -5.29 -24.52
N ALA A 18 -51.63 -4.44 -25.43
CA ALA A 18 -50.33 -4.65 -26.09
C ALA A 18 -49.26 -3.62 -25.75
N ALA A 19 -49.50 -2.73 -24.75
CA ALA A 19 -48.54 -1.67 -24.34
C ALA A 19 -47.96 -1.86 -22.93
N LEU A 20 -48.01 -3.08 -22.39
CA LEU A 20 -47.64 -3.34 -21.01
C LEU A 20 -46.59 -4.45 -20.87
N PHE A 21 -45.58 -4.51 -21.71
CA PHE A 21 -44.42 -5.40 -21.47
C PHE A 21 -43.20 -4.97 -22.28
N VAL A 22 -42.66 -3.78 -22.07
CA VAL A 22 -41.24 -3.51 -22.27
C VAL A 22 -40.80 -2.40 -21.29
N SER A 23 -41.11 -2.55 -20.01
CA SER A 23 -40.27 -2.03 -18.97
C SER A 23 -39.29 -3.13 -18.66
N GLY A 24 -38.32 -3.36 -19.54
CA GLY A 24 -37.12 -4.06 -19.15
C GLY A 24 -36.50 -3.22 -18.04
N ASP A 25 -36.70 -3.62 -16.79
CA ASP A 25 -35.80 -3.21 -15.71
C ASP A 25 -34.38 -3.53 -16.20
N ILE A 26 -33.70 -2.50 -16.70
CA ILE A 26 -32.24 -2.52 -16.73
C ILE A 26 -31.90 -2.56 -15.25
N ALA A 27 -31.79 -3.76 -14.69
CA ALA A 27 -31.23 -3.98 -13.38
C ALA A 27 -29.84 -3.35 -13.47
N GLU A 28 -29.70 -2.14 -12.94
CA GLU A 28 -28.40 -1.50 -12.78
C GLU A 28 -27.56 -2.50 -12.01
N ALA A 29 -26.57 -3.10 -12.67
CA ALA A 29 -25.75 -4.13 -12.08
C ALA A 29 -25.16 -3.55 -10.79
N ALA A 30 -25.50 -4.15 -9.65
CA ALA A 30 -25.09 -3.66 -8.35
C ALA A 30 -23.55 -3.52 -8.36
N LYS A 31 -23.07 -2.33 -7.98
CA LYS A 31 -21.64 -2.05 -7.90
C LYS A 31 -20.93 -3.09 -7.03
N ALA A 32 -19.81 -3.59 -7.49
CA ALA A 32 -18.94 -4.43 -6.67
C ALA A 32 -18.40 -3.59 -5.50
N ARG A 33 -18.74 -3.98 -4.28
CA ARG A 33 -18.20 -3.36 -3.08
C ARG A 33 -16.87 -4.01 -2.77
N LEU A 34 -15.80 -3.23 -2.85
CA LEU A 34 -14.43 -3.68 -2.66
C LEU A 34 -13.80 -2.92 -1.51
N ALA A 35 -13.00 -3.60 -0.71
CA ALA A 35 -12.31 -3.04 0.43
C ALA A 35 -10.81 -2.95 0.14
N PHE A 36 -10.20 -1.80 0.43
CA PHE A 36 -8.76 -1.56 0.30
C PHE A 36 -8.13 -1.38 1.68
N SER A 37 -7.23 -2.28 2.09
CA SER A 37 -6.46 -2.14 3.32
C SER A 37 -5.26 -1.22 3.11
N GLY A 38 -5.27 -0.04 3.72
CA GLY A 38 -4.32 1.05 3.52
C GLY A 38 -3.12 1.01 4.46
N GLY A 39 -3.01 1.98 5.36
CA GLY A 39 -1.88 2.10 6.28
C GLY A 39 -2.19 2.98 7.48
N PRO A 40 -1.19 3.21 8.34
CA PRO A 40 -1.33 4.10 9.48
C PRO A 40 -1.36 5.56 9.04
N ASP A 41 -1.92 6.42 9.91
CA ASP A 41 -1.91 7.86 9.73
C ASP A 41 -0.48 8.39 9.58
N GLY A 42 -0.28 9.32 8.64
CA GLY A 42 1.03 9.85 8.27
C GLY A 42 1.89 8.90 7.44
N GLY A 43 1.41 7.71 7.13
CA GLY A 43 2.08 6.74 6.27
C GLY A 43 1.75 6.91 4.80
N THR A 44 2.73 6.70 3.91
CA THR A 44 2.54 6.80 2.46
C THR A 44 1.51 5.78 1.93
N PHE A 45 1.40 4.61 2.54
CA PHE A 45 0.36 3.61 2.21
C PHE A 45 -1.04 4.19 2.27
N GLN A 46 -1.34 5.00 3.32
CA GLN A 46 -2.66 5.60 3.50
C GLN A 46 -2.98 6.62 2.40
N TYR A 47 -2.01 7.41 1.95
CA TYR A 47 -2.20 8.33 0.83
C TYR A 47 -2.48 7.59 -0.47
N PHE A 48 -1.73 6.52 -0.77
CA PHE A 48 -1.92 5.72 -1.98
C PHE A 48 -3.27 5.01 -1.98
N SER A 49 -3.61 4.32 -0.91
CA SER A 49 -4.88 3.58 -0.81
C SER A 49 -6.09 4.50 -0.89
N ASN A 50 -6.07 5.66 -0.21
CA ASN A 50 -7.11 6.68 -0.32
C ASN A 50 -7.26 7.22 -1.74
N ALA A 51 -6.14 7.54 -2.41
CA ALA A 51 -6.15 8.05 -3.77
C ALA A 51 -6.71 7.02 -4.76
N ILE A 52 -6.21 5.78 -4.70
CA ILE A 52 -6.65 4.69 -5.57
C ILE A 52 -8.15 4.41 -5.35
N SER A 53 -8.58 4.20 -4.11
CA SER A 53 -9.98 3.92 -3.77
C SER A 53 -10.91 5.04 -4.23
N SER A 54 -10.57 6.29 -3.93
CA SER A 54 -11.35 7.46 -4.32
C SER A 54 -11.47 7.61 -5.85
N ARG A 55 -10.37 7.40 -6.59
CA ARG A 55 -10.40 7.48 -8.04
C ARG A 55 -11.23 6.35 -8.65
N LEU A 56 -11.01 5.11 -8.24
CA LEU A 56 -11.77 3.95 -8.75
C LEU A 56 -13.27 4.12 -8.50
N SER A 57 -13.68 4.47 -7.28
CA SER A 57 -15.11 4.67 -6.96
C SER A 57 -15.77 5.79 -7.77
N ARG A 58 -14.99 6.82 -8.18
CA ARG A 58 -15.52 7.94 -8.96
C ARG A 58 -15.56 7.68 -10.46
N THR A 59 -14.62 6.89 -10.98
CA THR A 59 -14.40 6.75 -12.43
C THR A 59 -14.74 5.36 -12.97
N GLN A 60 -14.95 4.36 -12.10
CA GLN A 60 -15.41 3.02 -12.48
C GLN A 60 -16.86 2.85 -12.02
N PRO A 61 -17.85 2.85 -12.94
CA PRO A 61 -19.28 2.93 -12.59
C PRO A 61 -19.77 1.71 -11.81
N ASP A 62 -19.11 0.58 -11.92
CA ASP A 62 -19.46 -0.70 -11.30
C ASP A 62 -18.56 -1.10 -10.13
N MET A 63 -17.64 -0.23 -9.69
CA MET A 63 -16.81 -0.42 -8.52
C MET A 63 -17.10 0.63 -7.45
N ASP A 64 -17.25 0.18 -6.21
CA ASP A 64 -17.28 1.03 -5.01
C ASP A 64 -16.19 0.55 -4.06
N VAL A 65 -15.07 1.29 -4.02
CA VAL A 65 -13.87 0.89 -3.29
C VAL A 65 -13.75 1.72 -2.02
N SER A 66 -13.95 1.10 -0.87
CA SER A 66 -13.76 1.72 0.44
C SER A 66 -12.34 1.55 0.94
N ASN A 67 -11.72 2.62 1.47
CA ASN A 67 -10.43 2.54 2.10
C ASN A 67 -10.55 2.30 3.61
N MET A 68 -9.73 1.40 4.14
CA MET A 68 -9.65 1.09 5.57
C MET A 68 -8.25 1.39 6.09
N ALA A 69 -8.15 2.09 7.21
CA ALA A 69 -6.89 2.24 7.92
C ALA A 69 -6.39 0.88 8.44
N SER A 70 -5.08 0.73 8.54
CA SER A 70 -4.42 -0.46 9.06
C SER A 70 -3.09 -0.12 9.72
N ALA A 71 -2.48 -1.08 10.42
CA ALA A 71 -1.11 -0.93 10.88
C ALA A 71 -0.08 -0.92 9.73
N GLY A 72 -0.42 -1.47 8.56
CA GLY A 72 0.42 -1.51 7.36
C GLY A 72 0.62 -2.92 6.79
N SER A 73 1.77 -3.18 6.18
CA SER A 73 2.04 -4.29 5.27
C SER A 73 1.61 -5.68 5.82
N VAL A 74 2.04 -6.07 7.01
CA VAL A 74 1.74 -7.42 7.55
C VAL A 74 0.25 -7.57 7.88
N GLU A 75 -0.40 -6.53 8.40
CA GLU A 75 -1.85 -6.56 8.62
C GLU A 75 -2.60 -6.62 7.28
N ASN A 76 -2.15 -5.88 6.27
CA ASN A 76 -2.76 -5.91 4.94
C ASN A 76 -2.66 -7.30 4.31
N LEU A 77 -1.51 -7.97 4.44
CA LEU A 77 -1.36 -9.38 4.01
C LEU A 77 -2.39 -10.28 4.66
N ARG A 78 -2.61 -10.15 5.97
CA ARG A 78 -3.60 -10.96 6.71
C ARG A 78 -5.01 -10.71 6.19
N ARG A 79 -5.41 -9.44 6.06
CA ARG A 79 -6.75 -9.05 5.61
C ARG A 79 -7.03 -9.49 4.17
N VAL A 80 -6.07 -9.29 3.27
CA VAL A 80 -6.23 -9.70 1.87
C VAL A 80 -6.25 -11.23 1.74
N ASN A 81 -5.41 -11.94 2.49
CA ASN A 81 -5.38 -13.40 2.46
C ASN A 81 -6.66 -14.04 3.02
N SER A 82 -7.28 -13.44 4.05
CA SER A 82 -8.55 -13.92 4.64
C SER A 82 -9.78 -13.51 3.84
N GLY A 83 -9.66 -12.53 2.94
CA GLY A 83 -10.79 -11.94 2.22
C GLY A 83 -11.50 -10.81 2.99
N ASP A 84 -10.91 -10.33 4.10
CA ASP A 84 -11.41 -9.15 4.84
C ASP A 84 -11.10 -7.83 4.09
N ALA A 85 -10.20 -7.89 3.12
CA ALA A 85 -9.95 -6.85 2.13
C ALA A 85 -9.71 -7.47 0.76
N ASP A 86 -10.12 -6.75 -0.29
CA ASP A 86 -9.92 -7.15 -1.69
C ASP A 86 -8.56 -6.71 -2.19
N PHE A 87 -8.14 -5.51 -1.80
CA PHE A 87 -6.86 -4.89 -2.15
C PHE A 87 -6.06 -4.52 -0.91
N GLY A 88 -4.75 -4.38 -1.10
CA GLY A 88 -3.86 -3.89 -0.07
C GLY A 88 -2.58 -3.29 -0.62
N VAL A 89 -1.85 -2.58 0.22
CA VAL A 89 -0.48 -2.14 -0.06
C VAL A 89 0.46 -2.89 0.89
N VAL A 90 1.47 -3.55 0.33
CA VAL A 90 2.43 -4.36 1.11
C VAL A 90 3.86 -4.09 0.66
N TYR A 91 4.83 -4.44 1.48
CA TYR A 91 6.22 -4.51 1.05
C TYR A 91 6.50 -5.84 0.37
N ALA A 92 7.33 -5.82 -0.69
CA ALA A 92 7.69 -7.02 -1.45
C ALA A 92 8.35 -8.08 -0.57
N GLY A 93 9.22 -7.66 0.36
CA GLY A 93 9.86 -8.56 1.33
C GLY A 93 8.85 -9.22 2.27
N ASP A 94 7.89 -8.48 2.80
CA ASP A 94 6.84 -9.04 3.67
C ASP A 94 5.93 -10.01 2.89
N LEU A 95 5.58 -9.70 1.64
CA LEU A 95 4.80 -10.59 0.78
C LEU A 95 5.57 -11.88 0.49
N TYR A 96 6.86 -11.78 0.14
CA TYR A 96 7.72 -12.94 -0.08
C TYR A 96 7.81 -13.84 1.16
N LEU A 97 8.12 -13.24 2.32
CA LEU A 97 8.19 -13.95 3.59
C LEU A 97 6.84 -14.56 4.00
N GLY A 98 5.75 -13.81 3.79
CA GLY A 98 4.40 -14.27 4.08
C GLY A 98 3.97 -15.46 3.23
N LEU A 99 4.28 -15.47 1.93
CA LEU A 99 4.02 -16.60 1.05
C LEU A 99 4.73 -17.89 1.48
N ASN A 100 5.91 -17.75 2.11
CA ASN A 100 6.76 -18.87 2.53
C ASN A 100 6.62 -19.22 4.01
N GLY A 101 5.68 -18.60 4.77
CA GLY A 101 5.53 -18.83 6.21
C GLY A 101 6.74 -18.39 7.04
N GLN A 102 7.46 -17.37 6.58
CA GLN A 102 8.71 -16.88 7.18
C GLN A 102 8.59 -15.50 7.84
N LEU A 103 7.37 -14.97 7.97
CA LEU A 103 7.17 -13.73 8.71
C LEU A 103 7.55 -13.92 10.19
N THR A 104 8.24 -12.93 10.76
CA THR A 104 8.62 -12.95 12.16
C THR A 104 7.37 -13.08 13.04
N ASN A 105 7.37 -14.08 13.94
CA ASN A 105 6.27 -14.41 14.85
C ASN A 105 4.94 -14.79 14.16
N ASP A 106 4.96 -15.12 12.87
CA ASP A 106 3.77 -15.55 12.13
C ASP A 106 4.14 -16.60 11.04
N PRO A 107 4.15 -17.90 11.37
CA PRO A 107 4.58 -18.96 10.46
C PRO A 107 3.50 -19.37 9.44
N ARG A 108 2.39 -18.63 9.35
CA ARG A 108 1.33 -18.92 8.37
C ARG A 108 1.76 -18.55 6.96
N GLU A 109 1.34 -19.38 6.00
CA GLU A 109 1.53 -19.09 4.58
C GLU A 109 0.34 -18.29 4.02
N TYR A 110 0.64 -17.18 3.35
CA TYR A 110 -0.35 -16.27 2.77
C TYR A 110 -0.52 -16.51 1.26
N LYS A 111 -1.13 -17.65 0.87
CA LYS A 111 -1.22 -18.12 -0.53
C LYS A 111 -2.36 -17.50 -1.35
N ASN A 112 -3.19 -16.65 -0.75
CA ASN A 112 -4.32 -16.01 -1.44
C ASN A 112 -4.05 -14.54 -1.78
N VAL A 113 -2.80 -14.08 -1.73
CA VAL A 113 -2.41 -12.71 -2.04
C VAL A 113 -1.54 -12.69 -3.29
N TYR A 114 -1.94 -11.90 -4.28
CA TYR A 114 -1.23 -11.77 -5.55
C TYR A 114 -0.82 -10.33 -5.82
N SER A 115 0.36 -10.15 -6.39
CA SER A 115 0.88 -8.84 -6.80
C SER A 115 0.08 -8.26 -7.96
N MET A 116 -0.13 -6.95 -7.95
CA MET A 116 -0.74 -6.23 -9.05
C MET A 116 0.26 -5.29 -9.72
N ALA A 117 0.89 -4.40 -8.93
CA ALA A 117 1.79 -3.37 -9.44
C ALA A 117 2.80 -2.90 -8.40
N TYR A 118 3.96 -2.48 -8.86
CA TYR A 118 4.87 -1.64 -8.09
C TYR A 118 4.32 -0.22 -7.99
N LEU A 119 4.42 0.39 -6.81
CA LEU A 119 3.99 1.76 -6.56
C LEU A 119 5.18 2.71 -6.35
N TYR A 120 6.04 2.40 -5.39
CA TYR A 120 7.23 3.21 -5.05
C TYR A 120 8.21 2.42 -4.18
N GLY A 121 9.44 2.94 -4.04
CA GLY A 121 10.39 2.46 -3.04
C GLY A 121 10.12 3.10 -1.68
N ALA A 122 10.14 2.30 -0.62
CA ALA A 122 9.95 2.74 0.75
C ALA A 122 11.28 2.68 1.52
N PRO A 123 12.04 3.78 1.59
CA PRO A 123 13.26 3.83 2.38
C PRO A 123 13.00 3.74 3.89
N ALA A 124 13.95 3.10 4.58
CA ALA A 124 14.06 3.19 6.03
C ALA A 124 14.60 4.56 6.44
N HIS A 125 13.93 5.21 7.39
CA HIS A 125 14.40 6.45 8.01
C HIS A 125 14.54 6.19 9.50
N LEU A 126 15.73 6.43 10.04
CA LEU A 126 15.96 6.43 11.49
C LEU A 126 16.20 7.88 11.93
N ILE A 127 15.16 8.49 12.49
CA ILE A 127 15.11 9.90 12.82
C ILE A 127 15.45 10.10 14.30
N VAL A 128 16.32 11.04 14.60
CA VAL A 128 16.66 11.50 15.94
C VAL A 128 16.64 13.02 16.01
N LEU A 129 16.53 13.58 17.21
CA LEU A 129 16.74 15.03 17.40
C LEU A 129 18.24 15.34 17.35
N ASP A 130 18.62 16.35 16.57
CA ASP A 130 20.00 16.82 16.50
C ASP A 130 20.48 17.36 17.86
N GLY A 131 21.78 17.20 18.15
CA GLY A 131 22.41 17.66 19.39
C GLY A 131 22.06 16.82 20.64
N ARG A 132 21.44 15.63 20.47
CA ARG A 132 21.07 14.74 21.60
C ARG A 132 22.05 13.59 21.86
N GLY A 133 23.22 13.62 21.21
CA GLY A 133 24.29 12.63 21.43
C GLY A 133 24.07 11.30 20.72
N ILE A 134 23.06 11.19 19.84
CA ILE A 134 22.82 10.01 19.01
C ILE A 134 23.33 10.31 17.61
N ASN A 135 24.41 9.65 17.18
CA ASN A 135 25.10 9.89 15.92
C ASN A 135 25.23 8.64 15.04
N SER A 136 25.01 7.47 15.62
CA SER A 136 25.06 6.17 14.96
C SER A 136 23.94 5.27 15.45
N VAL A 137 23.70 4.16 14.79
CA VAL A 137 22.69 3.16 15.23
C VAL A 137 23.07 2.56 16.59
N GLN A 138 24.38 2.45 16.92
CA GLN A 138 24.88 1.90 18.17
C GLN A 138 24.53 2.76 19.38
N ASP A 139 24.35 4.07 19.20
CA ASP A 139 23.96 4.99 20.27
C ASP A 139 22.52 4.79 20.75
N LEU A 140 21.76 3.92 20.09
CA LEU A 140 20.38 3.58 20.50
C LEU A 140 20.32 2.64 21.69
N ALA A 141 21.45 2.05 22.14
CA ALA A 141 21.46 1.22 23.34
C ALA A 141 20.94 2.01 24.55
N GLY A 142 19.96 1.44 25.28
CA GLY A 142 19.27 2.07 26.41
C GLY A 142 18.28 3.17 26.06
N LYS A 143 17.99 3.41 24.77
CA LYS A 143 17.06 4.44 24.29
C LYS A 143 15.65 3.89 24.10
N ARG A 144 14.67 4.78 23.93
CA ARG A 144 13.29 4.46 23.55
C ARG A 144 13.14 4.75 22.05
N VAL A 145 12.78 3.74 21.27
CA VAL A 145 12.72 3.85 19.80
C VAL A 145 11.32 3.50 19.31
N ALA A 146 10.62 4.47 18.71
CA ALA A 146 9.37 4.15 18.02
C ALA A 146 9.70 3.35 16.75
N VAL A 147 9.17 2.14 16.64
CA VAL A 147 9.46 1.18 15.56
C VAL A 147 8.32 1.02 14.55
N GLY A 148 7.24 1.78 14.72
CA GLY A 148 6.01 1.67 13.95
C GLY A 148 4.92 0.86 14.68
N PRO A 149 3.69 0.83 14.17
CA PRO A 149 2.58 0.15 14.83
C PRO A 149 2.83 -1.35 15.00
N ALA A 150 2.31 -1.94 16.07
CA ALA A 150 2.38 -3.38 16.27
C ALA A 150 1.74 -4.14 15.08
N GLY A 151 2.41 -5.17 14.59
CA GLY A 151 1.94 -5.95 13.44
C GLY A 151 2.09 -5.25 12.08
N SER A 152 2.84 -4.14 12.01
CA SER A 152 3.16 -3.45 10.76
C SER A 152 4.42 -4.02 10.10
N GLY A 153 4.54 -3.81 8.78
CA GLY A 153 5.79 -4.08 8.07
C GLY A 153 6.94 -3.16 8.51
N ALA A 154 6.63 -1.94 9.00
CA ALA A 154 7.63 -1.06 9.58
C ALA A 154 8.25 -1.66 10.85
N ALA A 155 7.42 -2.14 11.78
CA ALA A 155 7.91 -2.82 12.99
C ALA A 155 8.70 -4.10 12.63
N ALA A 156 8.22 -4.86 11.66
CA ALA A 156 8.91 -6.07 11.19
C ALA A 156 10.27 -5.74 10.54
N SER A 157 10.35 -4.68 9.71
CA SER A 157 11.62 -4.24 9.10
C SER A 157 12.60 -3.72 10.15
N ALA A 158 12.13 -2.94 11.14
CA ALA A 158 12.94 -2.48 12.26
C ALA A 158 13.50 -3.67 13.05
N GLN A 159 12.65 -4.64 13.38
CA GLN A 159 13.10 -5.83 14.10
C GLN A 159 14.15 -6.61 13.31
N ARG A 160 13.95 -6.83 12.00
CA ARG A 160 14.95 -7.51 11.15
C ARG A 160 16.28 -6.77 11.14
N TYR A 161 16.25 -5.45 10.92
CA TYR A 161 17.46 -4.64 10.87
C TYR A 161 18.19 -4.60 12.21
N PHE A 162 17.49 -4.22 13.28
CA PHE A 162 18.11 -4.07 14.61
C PHE A 162 18.56 -5.42 15.22
N THR A 163 17.90 -6.52 14.86
CA THR A 163 18.38 -7.87 15.23
C THR A 163 19.69 -8.19 14.50
N ALA A 164 19.79 -7.91 13.21
CA ALA A 164 21.01 -8.16 12.44
C ALA A 164 22.21 -7.38 12.98
N VAL A 165 22.01 -6.09 13.31
CA VAL A 165 23.08 -5.24 13.89
C VAL A 165 23.25 -5.42 15.41
N GLY A 166 22.58 -6.40 16.03
CA GLY A 166 22.73 -6.78 17.44
C GLY A 166 22.20 -5.77 18.44
N LEU A 167 21.15 -5.01 18.08
CA LEU A 167 20.61 -3.92 18.91
C LEU A 167 19.15 -4.14 19.36
N TRP A 168 18.40 -5.09 18.79
CA TRP A 168 16.96 -5.22 19.07
C TRP A 168 16.63 -5.33 20.54
N ASP A 169 17.41 -6.10 21.31
CA ASP A 169 17.20 -6.30 22.75
C ASP A 169 17.96 -5.29 23.63
N LYS A 170 18.58 -4.26 23.02
CA LYS A 170 19.38 -3.27 23.75
C LYS A 170 18.71 -1.90 23.88
N PHE A 171 17.56 -1.70 23.24
CA PHE A 171 16.72 -0.50 23.41
C PHE A 171 15.28 -0.89 23.76
N THR A 172 14.46 0.08 24.16
CA THR A 172 13.03 -0.15 24.40
C THR A 172 12.24 0.17 23.15
N PRO A 173 11.64 -0.82 22.45
CA PRO A 173 10.80 -0.57 21.29
C PRO A 173 9.42 -0.05 21.72
N GLU A 174 8.97 1.05 21.05
CA GLU A 174 7.65 1.64 21.22
C GLU A 174 6.84 1.41 19.94
N PHE A 175 5.75 0.64 20.05
CA PHE A 175 4.92 0.24 18.92
C PHE A 175 3.82 1.26 18.65
N ILE A 176 4.18 2.44 18.15
CA ILE A 176 3.28 3.56 17.88
C ILE A 176 3.30 3.99 16.42
N GLY A 177 2.21 4.62 15.96
CA GLY A 177 2.08 5.12 14.58
C GLY A 177 3.00 6.30 14.29
N TYR A 178 3.21 6.59 13.00
CA TYR A 178 4.20 7.59 12.57
C TYR A 178 3.88 9.00 13.08
N SER A 179 2.63 9.47 12.96
CA SER A 179 2.25 10.80 13.46
C SER A 179 2.38 10.91 14.98
N GLN A 180 2.01 9.85 15.70
CA GLN A 180 2.19 9.76 17.15
C GLN A 180 3.69 9.73 17.52
N GLY A 181 4.51 8.97 16.76
CA GLY A 181 5.96 8.92 16.93
C GLY A 181 6.61 10.29 16.69
N ALA A 182 6.18 11.04 15.66
CA ALA A 182 6.67 12.39 15.40
C ALA A 182 6.40 13.34 16.58
N SER A 183 5.19 13.30 17.15
CA SER A 183 4.84 14.08 18.33
C SER A 183 5.66 13.63 19.54
N ALA A 184 5.74 12.33 19.81
CA ALA A 184 6.49 11.78 20.93
C ALA A 184 8.01 12.09 20.86
N LEU A 185 8.58 12.15 19.65
CA LEU A 185 9.96 12.55 19.43
C LEU A 185 10.16 14.03 19.77
N GLY A 186 9.25 14.91 19.31
CA GLY A 186 9.27 16.33 19.64
C GLY A 186 9.13 16.60 21.14
N ASP A 187 8.26 15.85 21.82
CA ASP A 187 8.02 15.92 23.26
C ASP A 187 9.10 15.22 24.10
N ARG A 188 10.09 14.57 23.45
CA ARG A 188 11.19 13.81 24.09
C ARG A 188 10.70 12.61 24.91
N LEU A 189 9.55 12.07 24.56
CA LEU A 189 9.02 10.84 25.13
C LEU A 189 9.70 9.59 24.53
N ILE A 190 10.27 9.74 23.34
CA ILE A 190 11.15 8.77 22.67
C ILE A 190 12.43 9.46 22.23
N ASP A 191 13.47 8.68 21.95
CA ASP A 191 14.80 9.17 21.59
C ASP A 191 15.07 9.05 20.08
N ALA A 192 14.40 8.08 19.41
CA ALA A 192 14.49 7.86 17.97
C ALA A 192 13.16 7.36 17.41
N MET A 193 12.99 7.49 16.10
CA MET A 193 11.80 7.07 15.38
C MET A 193 12.19 6.37 14.08
N TRP A 194 11.72 5.14 13.88
CA TRP A 194 11.83 4.38 12.64
C TRP A 194 10.60 4.65 11.76
N VAL A 195 10.83 5.10 10.54
CA VAL A 195 9.80 5.26 9.51
C VAL A 195 10.23 4.49 8.28
N PHE A 196 9.40 3.55 7.83
CA PHE A 196 9.62 2.77 6.63
C PHE A 196 8.56 3.16 5.61
N ALA A 197 8.84 4.18 4.79
CA ALA A 197 7.85 4.84 3.93
C ALA A 197 8.53 5.61 2.79
N GLY A 198 7.75 5.96 1.76
CA GLY A 198 8.22 6.86 0.71
C GLY A 198 8.57 8.25 1.25
N PHE A 199 9.47 8.96 0.58
CA PHE A 199 9.85 10.33 0.91
C PHE A 199 9.42 11.33 -0.18
N PRO A 200 9.15 12.61 0.21
CA PRO A 200 9.06 13.11 1.58
C PRO A 200 7.86 12.50 2.33
N ASN A 201 8.05 12.18 3.62
CA ASN A 201 7.02 11.62 4.49
C ASN A 201 6.43 12.70 5.40
N SER A 202 5.11 12.76 5.54
CA SER A 202 4.40 13.81 6.29
C SER A 202 4.73 13.82 7.78
N SER A 203 4.92 12.66 8.40
CA SER A 203 5.26 12.57 9.82
C SER A 203 6.69 13.04 10.10
N ILE A 204 7.62 12.81 9.16
CA ILE A 204 9.00 13.35 9.28
C ILE A 204 8.99 14.87 9.07
N ILE A 205 8.19 15.38 8.11
CA ILE A 205 7.99 16.84 7.94
C ILE A 205 7.42 17.43 9.22
N GLN A 206 6.44 16.80 9.86
CA GLN A 206 5.88 17.22 11.15
C GLN A 206 6.96 17.29 12.23
N ALA A 207 7.79 16.26 12.38
CA ALA A 207 8.90 16.26 13.36
C ALA A 207 9.91 17.39 13.09
N ALA A 208 10.25 17.63 11.81
CA ALA A 208 11.20 18.64 11.36
C ALA A 208 10.67 20.07 11.49
N ALA A 209 9.35 20.28 11.48
CA ALA A 209 8.75 21.62 11.53
C ALA A 209 9.04 22.38 12.84
N SER A 210 9.20 21.66 13.95
CA SER A 210 9.40 22.25 15.29
C SER A 210 10.74 21.86 15.91
N ASN A 211 11.53 21.00 15.26
CA ASN A 211 12.77 20.48 15.81
C ASN A 211 13.86 20.38 14.74
N ARG A 212 15.12 20.56 15.13
CA ARG A 212 16.23 20.08 14.28
C ARG A 212 16.31 18.57 14.38
N ILE A 213 16.11 17.92 13.27
CA ILE A 213 16.21 16.47 13.16
C ILE A 213 17.49 16.07 12.44
N LYS A 214 17.88 14.80 12.61
CA LYS A 214 18.93 14.12 11.88
C LYS A 214 18.42 12.76 11.46
N ILE A 215 18.76 12.32 10.27
CA ILE A 215 18.51 10.96 9.80
C ILE A 215 19.84 10.23 9.86
N LEU A 216 19.86 9.05 10.48
CA LEU A 216 21.07 8.25 10.64
C LEU A 216 21.29 7.34 9.44
N ASP A 217 22.56 7.16 9.07
CA ASP A 217 22.99 6.16 8.09
C ASP A 217 22.71 4.76 8.60
N LEU A 218 22.22 3.89 7.71
CA LEU A 218 21.85 2.51 8.01
C LEU A 218 22.68 1.49 7.20
N VAL A 219 23.43 1.96 6.19
CA VAL A 219 24.09 1.06 5.23
C VAL A 219 25.33 0.44 5.83
N ASP A 220 26.23 1.24 6.40
CA ASP A 220 27.51 0.73 6.91
C ASP A 220 27.30 -0.38 7.96
N ALA A 221 26.50 -0.13 8.98
CA ALA A 221 26.19 -1.12 10.01
C ALA A 221 25.43 -2.33 9.46
N GLY A 222 24.57 -2.13 8.47
CA GLY A 222 23.85 -3.22 7.78
C GLY A 222 24.77 -4.10 6.96
N GLN A 223 25.74 -3.53 6.25
CA GLN A 223 26.75 -4.26 5.47
C GLN A 223 27.67 -5.08 6.39
N GLU A 224 28.19 -4.46 7.44
CA GLU A 224 29.02 -5.14 8.44
C GLU A 224 28.31 -6.34 9.10
N ALA A 225 27.01 -6.22 9.32
CA ALA A 225 26.17 -7.27 9.89
C ALA A 225 25.71 -8.33 8.87
N GLY A 226 26.04 -8.20 7.58
CA GLY A 226 25.54 -9.09 6.52
C GLY A 226 24.03 -9.00 6.27
N PHE A 227 23.40 -7.91 6.68
CA PHE A 227 21.95 -7.73 6.60
C PHE A 227 21.42 -7.85 5.18
N PHE A 228 22.06 -7.23 4.20
CA PHE A 228 21.60 -7.23 2.81
C PHE A 228 21.77 -8.59 2.13
N ALA A 229 22.83 -9.35 2.46
CA ALA A 229 23.01 -10.70 1.95
C ALA A 229 21.90 -11.66 2.40
N ASN A 230 21.40 -11.47 3.63
CA ASN A 230 20.33 -12.29 4.22
C ASN A 230 18.92 -11.81 3.85
N ASN A 231 18.80 -10.59 3.31
CA ASN A 231 17.51 -9.97 2.96
C ASN A 231 17.59 -9.35 1.54
N PRO A 232 17.69 -10.16 0.47
CA PRO A 232 17.99 -9.68 -0.90
C PRO A 232 16.86 -8.85 -1.54
N TYR A 233 15.70 -8.76 -0.93
CA TYR A 233 14.59 -7.88 -1.35
C TYR A 233 14.82 -6.42 -0.92
N TYR A 234 15.74 -6.13 -0.01
CA TYR A 234 16.15 -4.78 0.32
C TYR A 234 17.26 -4.30 -0.63
N THR A 235 17.14 -3.04 -1.06
CA THR A 235 18.13 -2.38 -1.92
C THR A 235 18.63 -1.10 -1.26
N GLU A 236 19.92 -0.82 -1.39
CA GLU A 236 20.52 0.42 -0.91
C GLU A 236 19.99 1.62 -1.71
N VAL A 237 19.81 2.74 -1.03
CA VAL A 237 19.33 4.00 -1.60
C VAL A 237 19.82 5.16 -0.73
N ALA A 238 19.89 6.37 -1.30
CA ALA A 238 20.13 7.58 -0.55
C ALA A 238 18.83 8.41 -0.43
N ILE A 239 18.57 8.97 0.76
CA ILE A 239 17.60 10.05 0.96
C ILE A 239 18.34 11.34 0.62
N PRO A 240 17.93 12.10 -0.42
CA PRO A 240 18.66 13.27 -0.86
C PRO A 240 18.68 14.40 0.18
N ALA A 241 19.77 15.13 0.22
CA ALA A 241 19.88 16.40 0.97
C ALA A 241 18.69 17.32 0.61
N GLY A 242 18.20 18.05 1.60
CA GLY A 242 17.07 18.98 1.43
C GLY A 242 15.70 18.31 1.31
N THR A 243 15.60 16.98 1.39
CA THR A 243 14.30 16.28 1.44
C THR A 243 13.48 16.69 2.67
N TYR A 244 14.13 16.95 3.77
CA TYR A 244 13.53 17.44 5.02
C TYR A 244 14.29 18.66 5.55
N GLN A 245 13.59 19.56 6.23
CA GLN A 245 14.19 20.72 6.84
C GLN A 245 15.29 20.32 7.84
N GLY A 246 16.49 20.89 7.68
CA GLY A 246 17.66 20.63 8.54
C GLY A 246 18.43 19.35 8.22
N VAL A 247 18.06 18.63 7.15
CA VAL A 247 18.81 17.47 6.62
C VAL A 247 19.57 17.93 5.37
N ASP A 248 20.81 18.39 5.55
CA ASP A 248 21.59 19.10 4.53
C ASP A 248 22.57 18.17 3.78
N LYS A 249 22.57 16.86 4.06
CA LYS A 249 23.41 15.85 3.43
C LYS A 249 22.59 14.66 2.98
N ASP A 250 23.04 14.01 1.90
CA ASP A 250 22.51 12.72 1.52
C ASP A 250 22.72 11.73 2.66
N THR A 251 21.69 10.91 2.93
CA THR A 251 21.77 9.88 3.97
C THR A 251 21.62 8.51 3.31
N ALA A 252 22.63 7.66 3.45
CA ALA A 252 22.60 6.31 2.94
C ALA A 252 21.63 5.44 3.79
N THR A 253 20.80 4.68 3.13
CA THR A 253 19.80 3.81 3.75
C THR A 253 19.44 2.66 2.80
N PHE A 254 18.44 1.88 3.16
CA PHE A 254 17.88 0.84 2.30
C PHE A 254 16.38 1.00 2.15
N GLN A 255 15.82 0.39 1.11
CA GLN A 255 14.40 0.43 0.82
C GLN A 255 13.85 -0.95 0.46
N ASP A 256 12.54 -1.12 0.62
CA ASP A 256 11.76 -2.19 0.02
C ASP A 256 10.87 -1.65 -1.10
N SER A 257 10.44 -2.51 -2.01
CA SER A 257 9.44 -2.16 -3.01
C SER A 257 8.05 -2.21 -2.40
N THR A 258 7.27 -1.16 -2.62
CA THR A 258 5.86 -1.11 -2.23
C THR A 258 5.00 -1.65 -3.36
N ILE A 259 4.22 -2.68 -3.07
CA ILE A 259 3.41 -3.43 -4.04
C ILE A 259 1.93 -3.26 -3.73
N TRP A 260 1.15 -2.89 -4.73
CA TRP A 260 -0.30 -3.05 -4.70
C TRP A 260 -0.64 -4.52 -4.92
N VAL A 261 -1.46 -5.09 -4.05
CA VAL A 261 -1.86 -6.50 -4.08
C VAL A 261 -3.37 -6.65 -4.14
N ALA A 262 -3.81 -7.79 -4.67
CA ALA A 262 -5.21 -8.22 -4.64
C ALA A 262 -5.33 -9.63 -4.03
N GLY A 263 -6.49 -9.88 -3.43
CA GLY A 263 -6.86 -11.23 -3.00
C GLY A 263 -7.19 -12.13 -4.21
N LYS A 264 -6.92 -13.42 -4.08
CA LYS A 264 -7.25 -14.45 -5.09
C LYS A 264 -8.73 -14.42 -5.52
N HIS A 265 -9.62 -13.98 -4.63
CA HIS A 265 -11.07 -13.93 -4.86
C HIS A 265 -11.50 -12.74 -5.72
N VAL A 266 -10.64 -11.74 -5.93
CA VAL A 266 -10.96 -10.57 -6.75
C VAL A 266 -11.01 -10.98 -8.23
N LYS A 267 -12.04 -10.54 -8.94
CA LYS A 267 -12.22 -10.87 -10.36
C LYS A 267 -11.08 -10.29 -11.20
N ASP A 268 -10.61 -11.08 -12.18
CA ASP A 268 -9.55 -10.66 -13.12
C ASP A 268 -9.89 -9.34 -13.81
N ASP A 269 -11.15 -9.14 -14.20
CA ASP A 269 -11.62 -7.92 -14.83
C ASP A 269 -11.55 -6.69 -13.91
N HIS A 270 -11.88 -6.83 -12.62
CA HIS A 270 -11.75 -5.73 -11.66
C HIS A 270 -10.28 -5.32 -11.47
N VAL A 271 -9.37 -6.30 -11.38
CA VAL A 271 -7.93 -6.04 -11.26
C VAL A 271 -7.39 -5.36 -12.52
N TYR A 272 -7.74 -5.87 -13.71
CA TYR A 272 -7.34 -5.29 -14.99
C TYR A 272 -7.78 -3.83 -15.09
N ARG A 273 -9.07 -3.55 -14.90
CA ARG A 273 -9.64 -2.19 -15.00
C ARG A 273 -9.13 -1.24 -13.94
N ALA A 274 -8.86 -1.73 -12.73
CA ALA A 274 -8.25 -0.94 -11.69
C ALA A 274 -6.85 -0.47 -12.11
N LEU A 275 -6.04 -1.38 -12.68
CA LEU A 275 -4.71 -1.03 -13.21
C LEU A 275 -4.80 -0.08 -14.41
N ASP A 276 -5.67 -0.36 -15.37
CA ASP A 276 -5.83 0.48 -16.55
C ASP A 276 -6.27 1.90 -16.18
N ASN A 277 -7.12 2.05 -15.19
CA ASN A 277 -7.54 3.35 -14.68
C ASN A 277 -6.42 4.12 -13.96
N ILE A 278 -5.69 3.43 -13.07
CA ILE A 278 -4.65 4.08 -12.24
C ILE A 278 -3.37 4.34 -13.04
N PHE A 279 -3.00 3.45 -13.98
CA PHE A 279 -1.82 3.60 -14.83
C PHE A 279 -2.10 4.28 -16.17
N SER A 280 -3.30 4.85 -16.37
CA SER A 280 -3.54 5.83 -17.45
C SER A 280 -2.79 7.15 -17.18
N ASP A 281 -2.59 7.98 -18.21
CA ASP A 281 -1.94 9.28 -18.05
C ASP A 281 -2.67 10.17 -17.03
N GLU A 282 -4.01 10.19 -17.05
CA GLU A 282 -4.83 10.92 -16.08
C GLU A 282 -4.75 10.29 -14.68
N GLY A 283 -4.67 8.95 -14.61
CA GLY A 283 -4.50 8.23 -13.35
C GLY A 283 -3.18 8.56 -12.67
N LEU A 284 -2.08 8.48 -13.40
CA LEU A 284 -0.75 8.83 -12.91
C LEU A 284 -0.66 10.30 -12.50
N ALA A 285 -1.21 11.23 -13.32
CA ALA A 285 -1.27 12.64 -12.97
C ALA A 285 -2.07 12.89 -11.68
N PHE A 286 -3.22 12.21 -11.52
CA PHE A 286 -4.01 12.26 -10.30
C PHE A 286 -3.22 11.76 -9.08
N MET A 287 -2.55 10.61 -9.19
CA MET A 287 -1.74 10.06 -8.09
C MET A 287 -0.63 11.03 -7.67
N VAL A 288 0.07 11.65 -8.62
CA VAL A 288 1.11 12.67 -8.35
C VAL A 288 0.53 13.93 -7.69
N SER A 289 -0.72 14.30 -8.00
CA SER A 289 -1.39 15.45 -7.36
C SER A 289 -1.69 15.20 -5.87
N VAL A 290 -1.87 13.93 -5.47
CA VAL A 290 -2.10 13.53 -4.07
C VAL A 290 -0.80 13.44 -3.30
N THR A 291 0.24 12.84 -3.89
CA THR A 291 1.56 12.71 -3.28
C THR A 291 2.67 12.67 -4.31
N THR A 292 3.73 13.45 -4.08
CA THR A 292 4.89 13.49 -4.99
C THR A 292 5.64 12.16 -5.07
N THR A 293 5.51 11.29 -4.07
CA THR A 293 6.04 9.92 -4.07
C THR A 293 5.51 9.10 -5.26
N ALA A 294 4.30 9.41 -5.74
CA ALA A 294 3.69 8.74 -6.89
C ALA A 294 4.42 9.02 -8.24
N ARG A 295 5.39 9.94 -8.29
CA ARG A 295 6.29 10.10 -9.44
C ARG A 295 7.12 8.84 -9.75
N SER A 296 7.23 7.93 -8.77
CA SER A 296 7.85 6.61 -8.93
C SER A 296 7.00 5.65 -9.75
N MET A 297 5.68 5.90 -9.85
CA MET A 297 4.77 5.08 -10.64
C MET A 297 4.99 5.37 -12.13
N LYS A 298 5.45 4.35 -12.85
CA LYS A 298 5.62 4.40 -14.31
C LYS A 298 5.12 3.09 -14.90
N THR A 299 4.47 3.15 -16.04
CA THR A 299 4.01 1.94 -16.74
C THR A 299 5.17 1.02 -17.09
N SER A 300 6.34 1.58 -17.45
CA SER A 300 7.56 0.81 -17.70
C SER A 300 8.11 0.03 -16.49
N ASP A 301 7.79 0.47 -15.28
CA ASP A 301 8.32 -0.06 -14.04
C ASP A 301 7.25 -0.85 -13.24
N GLY A 302 6.09 -1.13 -13.83
CA GLY A 302 4.93 -1.68 -13.13
C GLY A 302 5.16 -3.04 -12.44
N LEU A 303 6.15 -3.81 -12.91
CA LEU A 303 6.55 -5.09 -12.31
C LEU A 303 7.87 -5.03 -11.51
N ARG A 304 8.42 -3.81 -11.29
CA ARG A 304 9.68 -3.62 -10.57
C ARG A 304 9.60 -4.15 -9.14
N GLY A 305 10.61 -4.91 -8.73
CA GLY A 305 10.74 -5.44 -7.37
C GLY A 305 9.66 -6.46 -6.98
N ILE A 306 8.80 -6.89 -7.90
CA ILE A 306 7.85 -7.98 -7.68
C ILE A 306 8.60 -9.31 -7.87
N VAL A 307 8.69 -10.09 -6.81
CA VAL A 307 9.34 -11.41 -6.77
C VAL A 307 8.36 -12.55 -6.42
N THR A 308 7.07 -12.27 -6.53
CA THR A 308 5.97 -13.12 -6.11
C THR A 308 4.92 -13.21 -7.21
N PRO A 309 4.01 -14.22 -7.20
CA PRO A 309 3.03 -14.39 -8.24
C PRO A 309 2.15 -13.14 -8.46
N VAL A 310 1.91 -12.84 -9.73
CA VAL A 310 1.09 -11.72 -10.20
C VAL A 310 -0.34 -12.21 -10.44
N HIS A 311 -1.34 -11.38 -10.09
CA HIS A 311 -2.75 -11.69 -10.33
C HIS A 311 -3.04 -11.78 -11.85
N LYS A 312 -3.90 -12.71 -12.29
CA LYS A 312 -4.19 -12.94 -13.72
C LYS A 312 -4.66 -11.66 -14.45
N GLY A 313 -5.50 -10.86 -13.81
CA GLY A 313 -5.92 -9.58 -14.37
C GLY A 313 -4.75 -8.59 -14.54
N ALA A 314 -3.79 -8.61 -13.62
CA ALA A 314 -2.57 -7.80 -13.71
C ALA A 314 -1.59 -8.36 -14.74
N GLU A 315 -1.41 -9.67 -14.84
CA GLU A 315 -0.62 -10.32 -15.90
C GLU A 315 -1.12 -9.89 -17.29
N LYS A 316 -2.44 -9.97 -17.52
CA LYS A 316 -3.06 -9.52 -18.78
C LYS A 316 -2.73 -8.06 -19.06
N PHE A 317 -2.94 -7.17 -18.09
CA PHE A 317 -2.69 -5.73 -18.23
C PHE A 317 -1.22 -5.44 -18.57
N TRP A 318 -0.28 -6.00 -17.82
CA TRP A 318 1.14 -5.72 -18.04
C TRP A 318 1.67 -6.30 -19.36
N THR A 319 1.16 -7.48 -19.76
CA THR A 319 1.50 -8.07 -21.07
C THR A 319 1.04 -7.16 -22.21
N GLU A 320 -0.17 -6.60 -22.14
CA GLU A 320 -0.69 -5.64 -23.13
C GLU A 320 0.10 -4.32 -23.12
N LYS A 321 0.70 -3.93 -22.00
CA LYS A 321 1.62 -2.78 -21.92
C LYS A 321 3.06 -3.13 -22.35
N GLY A 322 3.33 -4.36 -22.81
CA GLY A 322 4.62 -4.80 -23.33
C GLY A 322 5.61 -5.26 -22.28
N LEU A 323 5.19 -5.48 -21.02
CA LEU A 323 6.03 -6.04 -19.99
C LEU A 323 5.95 -7.58 -19.97
N SER A 324 7.09 -8.23 -19.70
CA SER A 324 7.17 -9.68 -19.57
C SER A 324 7.32 -10.10 -18.12
N LEU A 325 6.56 -11.10 -17.70
CA LEU A 325 6.66 -11.68 -16.36
C LEU A 325 7.84 -12.64 -16.27
N THR A 326 8.57 -12.58 -15.16
CA THR A 326 9.57 -13.59 -14.78
C THR A 326 8.88 -14.87 -14.33
N GLU A 327 9.62 -16.00 -14.24
CA GLU A 327 9.07 -17.27 -13.76
C GLU A 327 8.51 -17.20 -12.32
N ALA A 328 9.10 -16.37 -11.45
CA ALA A 328 8.62 -16.14 -10.09
C ALA A 328 7.28 -15.36 -10.04
N GLN A 329 7.00 -14.58 -11.07
CA GLN A 329 5.79 -13.76 -11.20
C GLN A 329 4.62 -14.49 -11.84
N LYS A 330 4.86 -15.63 -12.50
CA LYS A 330 3.80 -16.44 -13.11
C LYS A 330 3.07 -17.26 -12.05
N LEU A 331 1.75 -17.35 -12.19
CA LEU A 331 0.95 -18.28 -11.40
C LEU A 331 1.26 -19.71 -11.83
N LYS A 332 1.53 -20.56 -10.84
CA LYS A 332 1.76 -22.01 -11.04
C LYS A 332 0.47 -22.78 -10.92
#